data_9f6a95b901cdc985660221238892b8cb
#
_entry.id   9f6a95b901cdc985660221238892b8cb
#
_cell.length_a   1.000
_cell.length_b   1.000
_cell.length_c   1.000
_cell.angle_alpha   90.00
_cell.angle_beta   90.00
_cell.angle_gamma   90.00
#
_symmetry.space_group_name_H-M   'P 1'
#
loop_
_entity.id
_entity.type
_entity.pdbx_description
1 polymer ?
#
loop_
_entity_poly.entity_id
_entity_poly.type
_entity_poly.pdbx_seq_one_letter_code
_entity_poly.pdbx_strand_id
1 'polypeptide(L)'
;MKTQILMKTVPKIDRLAGIECYCTDFREIGGSIKKDNEGFRVSEIINESVLVGLSPVQDNLHKYPLYLLEKKGIDSHHALVEIRKDLGLDLRTMGMKDAKAITKQYAGSMRIGNAHQQQLCKTKHTFLELKGFTTRPLGKESLLGNEFSITIYDAKHFEMSEFKKEVEKVANFYGLQRFGSERLVTHLVGREIVKRNFKKAAELLLSYTTEYDSAMSKEIRQKSLDPKNYRNILKQLPKGMDIEYQLMNAFVNGKEPISALRSISINIRRLFVHAYQAYIFNRCLSNAIANGENLLRSSKNDLCFEVEGPLTFGRIRKFNSTTGQETRLTPALRLAGYSFQSGKGRFELITKKIMDEENVTPRDFYIKEMQELSNQGGFRQALLCCRDFTYKSSSG
;
A
#
# COMPACT_ATOMS: atom_id res chain seq x y z
N MET A 1 -4.95 -16.58 -33.15
CA MET A 1 -4.28 -17.62 -32.36
C MET A 1 -4.50 -17.27 -30.88
N LYS A 2 -5.24 -18.07 -30.13
CA LYS A 2 -5.33 -17.95 -28.67
C LYS A 2 -3.98 -18.41 -28.13
N THR A 3 -3.16 -17.49 -27.67
CA THR A 3 -1.94 -17.82 -26.95
C THR A 3 -2.39 -18.55 -25.68
N GLN A 4 -2.13 -19.85 -25.63
CA GLN A 4 -2.35 -20.65 -24.43
C GLN A 4 -1.40 -20.08 -23.38
N ILE A 5 -1.92 -19.24 -22.49
CA ILE A 5 -1.19 -18.76 -21.32
C ILE A 5 -0.95 -20.01 -20.48
N LEU A 6 0.28 -20.54 -20.53
CA LEU A 6 0.72 -21.56 -19.58
C LEU A 6 0.61 -20.91 -18.18
N MET A 7 -0.45 -21.25 -17.46
CA MET A 7 -0.63 -20.80 -16.10
C MET A 7 0.54 -21.35 -15.26
N LYS A 8 1.54 -20.51 -15.03
CA LYS A 8 2.57 -20.81 -14.03
C LYS A 8 1.88 -21.10 -12.70
N THR A 9 2.35 -22.12 -12.01
CA THR A 9 1.85 -22.43 -10.67
C THR A 9 2.15 -21.24 -9.76
N VAL A 10 1.10 -20.49 -9.42
CA VAL A 10 1.21 -19.36 -8.49
C VAL A 10 1.49 -19.90 -7.09
N PRO A 11 2.49 -19.37 -6.36
CA PRO A 11 2.78 -19.74 -4.99
C PRO A 11 1.54 -19.65 -4.10
N LYS A 12 1.43 -20.58 -3.14
CA LYS A 12 0.31 -20.63 -2.21
C LYS A 12 0.12 -19.29 -1.45
N ILE A 13 1.22 -18.65 -1.08
CA ILE A 13 1.21 -17.36 -0.38
C ILE A 13 0.53 -16.26 -1.22
N ASP A 14 0.79 -16.21 -2.52
CA ASP A 14 0.17 -15.23 -3.43
C ASP A 14 -1.32 -15.53 -3.62
N ARG A 15 -1.69 -16.81 -3.73
CA ARG A 15 -3.11 -17.21 -3.81
C ARG A 15 -3.90 -16.82 -2.57
N LEU A 16 -3.30 -16.90 -1.38
CA LEU A 16 -3.92 -16.43 -0.15
C LEU A 16 -4.15 -14.91 -0.15
N ALA A 17 -3.39 -14.15 -0.95
CA ALA A 17 -3.58 -12.72 -1.17
C ALA A 17 -4.53 -12.39 -2.35
N GLY A 18 -5.17 -13.40 -2.95
CA GLY A 18 -6.07 -13.26 -4.10
C GLY A 18 -5.37 -13.13 -5.44
N ILE A 19 -4.06 -13.42 -5.52
CA ILE A 19 -3.29 -13.47 -6.76
C ILE A 19 -3.28 -14.92 -7.24
N GLU A 20 -4.14 -15.25 -8.21
CA GLU A 20 -4.35 -16.60 -8.68
C GLU A 20 -3.64 -16.90 -10.02
N CYS A 21 -3.20 -15.86 -10.72
CA CYS A 21 -2.40 -15.97 -11.95
C CYS A 21 -1.55 -14.71 -12.16
N TYR A 22 -0.53 -14.84 -13.00
CA TYR A 22 0.29 -13.72 -13.43
C TYR A 22 -0.01 -13.37 -14.90
N CYS A 23 0.23 -12.11 -15.26
CA CYS A 23 0.05 -11.62 -16.62
C CYS A 23 1.33 -11.72 -17.48
N THR A 24 2.43 -12.22 -16.91
CA THR A 24 3.71 -12.40 -17.58
C THR A 24 4.26 -13.80 -17.34
N ASP A 25 5.01 -14.33 -18.30
CA ASP A 25 5.69 -15.64 -18.19
C ASP A 25 7.14 -15.52 -17.68
N PHE A 26 7.51 -14.34 -17.25
CA PHE A 26 8.86 -14.06 -16.80
C PHE A 26 9.25 -14.97 -15.62
N ARG A 27 10.42 -15.60 -15.73
CA ARG A 27 10.97 -16.45 -14.68
C ARG A 27 11.52 -15.58 -13.55
N GLU A 28 11.20 -15.94 -12.31
CA GLU A 28 11.82 -15.30 -11.15
C GLU A 28 13.34 -15.47 -11.18
N ILE A 29 14.04 -14.40 -10.81
CA ILE A 29 15.50 -14.37 -10.79
C ILE A 29 16.08 -14.85 -9.47
N GLY A 30 15.23 -15.10 -8.47
CA GLY A 30 15.66 -15.35 -7.11
C GLY A 30 16.36 -14.13 -6.49
N GLY A 31 17.16 -14.39 -5.47
CA GLY A 31 17.89 -13.35 -4.78
C GLY A 31 17.12 -12.70 -3.64
N SER A 32 17.74 -11.70 -3.02
CA SER A 32 17.18 -10.97 -1.89
C SER A 32 17.29 -9.46 -2.07
N ILE A 33 16.30 -8.72 -1.60
CA ILE A 33 16.31 -7.26 -1.53
C ILE A 33 16.41 -6.80 -0.07
N LYS A 34 16.78 -5.53 0.14
CA LYS A 34 16.88 -4.95 1.50
C LYS A 34 17.83 -5.71 2.44
N LYS A 35 18.91 -6.28 1.90
CA LYS A 35 19.97 -6.90 2.70
C LYS A 35 20.59 -5.86 3.65
N ASP A 36 20.78 -4.65 3.13
CA ASP A 36 21.17 -3.44 3.85
C ASP A 36 20.33 -2.22 3.43
N ASN A 37 20.62 -1.06 4.00
CA ASN A 37 19.92 0.17 3.66
C ASN A 37 20.33 0.72 2.29
N GLU A 38 21.56 0.47 1.86
CA GLU A 38 22.12 1.00 0.61
C GLU A 38 21.48 0.34 -0.62
N GLY A 39 21.12 -0.93 -0.49
CA GLY A 39 20.51 -1.71 -1.56
C GLY A 39 19.05 -1.37 -1.84
N PHE A 40 18.42 -0.47 -1.07
CA PHE A 40 17.05 -0.06 -1.33
C PHE A 40 16.91 1.46 -1.15
N ARG A 41 16.84 2.16 -2.29
CA ARG A 41 16.72 3.61 -2.32
C ARG A 41 15.40 4.03 -2.94
N VAL A 42 14.75 5.02 -2.33
CA VAL A 42 13.48 5.58 -2.82
C VAL A 42 13.56 7.10 -2.81
N SER A 43 13.24 7.71 -3.95
CA SER A 43 13.15 9.17 -4.08
C SER A 43 11.72 9.56 -4.50
N GLU A 44 11.12 10.50 -3.80
CA GLU A 44 9.82 11.05 -4.20
C GLU A 44 9.96 11.93 -5.44
N ILE A 45 9.02 11.78 -6.37
CA ILE A 45 8.82 12.65 -7.52
C ILE A 45 7.61 13.52 -7.22
N ILE A 46 7.81 14.83 -7.18
CA ILE A 46 6.72 15.80 -6.96
C ILE A 46 6.45 16.60 -8.21
N ASN A 47 5.29 17.25 -8.25
CA ASN A 47 4.93 18.13 -9.34
C ASN A 47 5.94 19.28 -9.47
N GLU A 48 6.51 19.44 -10.65
CA GLU A 48 7.50 20.50 -10.94
C GLU A 48 6.99 21.89 -10.61
N SER A 49 5.70 22.16 -10.76
CA SER A 49 5.09 23.44 -10.40
C SER A 49 5.32 23.83 -8.94
N VAL A 50 5.48 22.85 -8.04
CA VAL A 50 5.81 23.11 -6.64
C VAL A 50 7.26 23.63 -6.52
N LEU A 51 8.19 23.05 -7.27
CA LEU A 51 9.61 23.44 -7.24
C LEU A 51 9.85 24.77 -7.95
N VAL A 52 9.20 24.99 -9.09
CA VAL A 52 9.30 26.25 -9.85
C VAL A 52 8.67 27.41 -9.07
N GLY A 53 7.61 27.17 -8.31
CA GLY A 53 6.92 28.17 -7.50
C GLY A 53 7.55 28.46 -6.14
N LEU A 54 8.76 27.94 -5.84
CA LEU A 54 9.44 28.19 -4.57
C LEU A 54 10.05 29.60 -4.52
N SER A 55 9.84 30.31 -3.42
CA SER A 55 10.64 31.48 -3.06
C SER A 55 11.87 31.05 -2.25
N PRO A 56 13.07 31.61 -2.52
CA PRO A 56 14.25 31.32 -1.70
C PRO A 56 14.18 31.95 -0.31
N VAL A 57 13.28 32.92 -0.12
CA VAL A 57 13.09 33.64 1.17
C VAL A 57 11.62 33.61 1.55
N GLN A 58 11.37 33.64 2.84
CA GLN A 58 10.03 33.78 3.38
C GLN A 58 9.51 35.20 3.15
N ASP A 59 8.33 35.33 2.58
CA ASP A 59 7.62 36.58 2.35
C ASP A 59 6.13 36.45 2.72
N ASN A 60 5.32 37.48 2.41
CA ASN A 60 3.88 37.51 2.73
C ASN A 60 3.06 36.42 2.01
N LEU A 61 3.53 35.94 0.87
CA LEU A 61 2.88 34.89 0.07
C LEU A 61 3.51 33.52 0.33
N HIS A 62 4.84 33.44 0.33
CA HIS A 62 5.61 32.22 0.49
C HIS A 62 5.98 32.03 1.96
N LYS A 63 5.17 31.25 2.66
CA LYS A 63 5.19 31.17 4.14
C LYS A 63 5.61 29.82 4.68
N TYR A 64 5.45 28.75 3.89
CA TYR A 64 5.61 27.39 4.35
C TYR A 64 6.94 26.81 3.86
N PRO A 65 7.90 26.54 4.77
CA PRO A 65 9.18 25.97 4.38
C PRO A 65 9.00 24.56 3.84
N LEU A 66 9.71 24.27 2.74
CA LEU A 66 9.79 22.98 2.09
C LEU A 66 11.22 22.45 2.18
N TYR A 67 11.36 21.28 2.75
CA TYR A 67 12.64 20.58 2.88
C TYR A 67 12.69 19.35 2.00
N LEU A 68 13.86 19.05 1.45
CA LEU A 68 14.21 17.71 1.01
C LEU A 68 14.80 16.97 2.21
N LEU A 69 14.11 15.93 2.65
CA LEU A 69 14.50 15.07 3.76
C LEU A 69 15.12 13.79 3.22
N GLU A 70 16.40 13.57 3.49
CA GLU A 70 17.03 12.27 3.32
C GLU A 70 17.12 11.56 4.68
N LYS A 71 16.75 10.27 4.75
CA LYS A 71 16.85 9.46 5.96
C LYS A 71 17.41 8.08 5.65
N LYS A 72 18.11 7.50 6.64
CA LYS A 72 18.73 6.17 6.54
C LYS A 72 18.50 5.38 7.82
N GLY A 73 18.01 4.15 7.71
CA GLY A 73 17.87 3.23 8.83
C GLY A 73 16.79 3.59 9.86
N ILE A 74 15.86 4.46 9.50
CA ILE A 74 14.75 4.92 10.36
C ILE A 74 13.48 5.07 9.52
N ASP A 75 12.30 4.78 10.05
CA ASP A 75 11.03 5.06 9.36
C ASP A 75 10.67 6.56 9.42
N SER A 76 9.71 6.97 8.58
CA SER A 76 9.35 8.39 8.47
C SER A 76 8.76 8.96 9.76
N HIS A 77 8.02 8.18 10.56
CA HIS A 77 7.42 8.67 11.80
C HIS A 77 8.50 9.01 12.83
N HIS A 78 9.40 8.05 13.10
CA HIS A 78 10.48 8.26 14.05
C HIS A 78 11.47 9.34 13.58
N ALA A 79 11.72 9.45 12.26
CA ALA A 79 12.52 10.52 11.69
C ALA A 79 11.92 11.91 11.98
N LEU A 80 10.61 12.09 11.81
CA LEU A 80 9.93 13.35 12.12
C LEU A 80 9.96 13.69 13.62
N VAL A 81 9.86 12.67 14.49
CA VAL A 81 10.01 12.83 15.95
C VAL A 81 11.42 13.29 16.30
N GLU A 82 12.45 12.67 15.70
CA GLU A 82 13.86 13.05 15.89
C GLU A 82 14.12 14.50 15.43
N ILE A 83 13.64 14.87 14.23
CA ILE A 83 13.73 16.23 13.69
C ILE A 83 13.07 17.26 14.62
N ARG A 84 11.88 16.94 15.12
CA ARG A 84 11.17 17.84 16.05
C ARG A 84 11.92 18.02 17.36
N LYS A 85 12.50 16.94 17.91
CA LYS A 85 13.27 16.96 19.14
C LYS A 85 14.58 17.73 18.99
N ASP A 86 15.34 17.43 17.93
CA ASP A 86 16.72 17.92 17.78
C ASP A 86 16.80 19.30 17.11
N LEU A 87 15.88 19.61 16.20
CA LEU A 87 15.88 20.84 15.39
C LEU A 87 14.68 21.77 15.66
N GLY A 88 13.71 21.36 16.48
CA GLY A 88 12.52 22.16 16.76
C GLY A 88 11.53 22.28 15.58
N LEU A 89 11.74 21.53 14.49
CA LEU A 89 10.92 21.59 13.29
C LEU A 89 9.73 20.62 13.35
N ASP A 90 8.51 21.16 13.18
CA ASP A 90 7.28 20.38 13.10
C ASP A 90 6.91 20.16 11.64
N LEU A 91 7.42 19.08 11.06
CA LEU A 91 7.29 18.75 9.64
C LEU A 91 6.29 17.62 9.40
N ARG A 92 5.74 17.59 8.18
CA ARG A 92 4.91 16.51 7.66
C ARG A 92 5.39 16.07 6.30
N THR A 93 5.26 14.78 6.02
CA THR A 93 5.56 14.17 4.73
C THR A 93 4.29 13.71 4.03
N MET A 94 4.33 13.60 2.71
CA MET A 94 3.18 13.15 1.91
C MET A 94 2.89 11.66 2.07
N GLY A 95 3.90 10.87 2.40
CA GLY A 95 3.77 9.42 2.61
C GLY A 95 4.80 8.87 3.58
N MET A 96 4.52 7.68 4.11
CA MET A 96 5.44 6.93 4.95
C MET A 96 6.46 6.21 4.08
N LYS A 97 7.71 6.15 4.55
CA LYS A 97 8.78 5.37 3.91
C LYS A 97 9.41 4.42 4.93
N ASP A 98 9.80 3.26 4.48
CA ASP A 98 10.39 2.19 5.28
C ASP A 98 11.65 2.62 6.04
N ALA A 99 11.91 1.93 7.16
CA ALA A 99 13.13 2.12 7.92
C ALA A 99 14.35 1.51 7.22
N LYS A 100 14.21 0.30 6.65
CA LYS A 100 15.30 -0.43 6.00
C LYS A 100 15.48 0.05 4.54
N ALA A 101 15.90 1.31 4.41
CA ALA A 101 16.10 1.99 3.14
C ALA A 101 16.86 3.30 3.34
N ILE A 102 17.41 3.85 2.24
CA ILE A 102 17.73 5.27 2.11
C ILE A 102 16.60 5.92 1.35
N THR A 103 16.00 6.96 1.90
CA THR A 103 14.87 7.61 1.24
C THR A 103 15.05 9.11 1.16
N LYS A 104 14.72 9.68 -0.01
CA LYS A 104 14.61 11.11 -0.25
C LYS A 104 13.14 11.45 -0.41
N GLN A 105 12.61 12.29 0.45
CA GLN A 105 11.23 12.70 0.45
C GLN A 105 11.08 14.17 0.77
N TYR A 106 9.99 14.78 0.31
CA TYR A 106 9.72 16.15 0.64
C TYR A 106 8.96 16.24 1.97
N ALA A 107 9.39 17.19 2.81
CA ALA A 107 8.78 17.47 4.10
C ALA A 107 8.47 18.96 4.22
N GLY A 108 7.23 19.30 4.53
CA GLY A 108 6.77 20.67 4.68
C GLY A 108 6.26 20.96 6.08
N SER A 109 6.43 22.20 6.57
CA SER A 109 5.78 22.65 7.78
C SER A 109 4.33 23.04 7.52
N MET A 110 3.47 22.73 8.49
CA MET A 110 2.10 23.27 8.52
C MET A 110 2.02 24.62 9.23
N ARG A 111 3.14 25.05 9.82
CA ARG A 111 3.24 26.34 10.54
C ARG A 111 4.01 27.34 9.71
N ILE A 112 3.50 28.55 9.69
CA ILE A 112 4.15 29.70 9.05
C ILE A 112 5.45 30.02 9.81
N GLY A 113 6.52 30.28 9.07
CA GLY A 113 7.78 30.74 9.64
C GLY A 113 8.58 29.71 10.43
N ASN A 114 8.18 28.46 10.44
CA ASN A 114 8.91 27.40 11.15
C ASN A 114 10.06 26.84 10.28
N ALA A 115 10.97 27.71 9.85
CA ALA A 115 12.18 27.32 9.13
C ALA A 115 13.39 27.35 10.07
N HIS A 116 14.32 26.41 9.87
CA HIS A 116 15.61 26.44 10.57
C HIS A 116 16.50 27.53 9.99
N GLN A 117 17.33 28.15 10.82
CA GLN A 117 18.24 29.20 10.39
C GLN A 117 19.27 28.73 9.35
N GLN A 118 19.71 27.48 9.45
CA GLN A 118 20.64 26.87 8.50
C GLN A 118 19.89 26.23 7.35
N GLN A 119 20.39 26.43 6.13
CA GLN A 119 19.86 25.79 4.93
C GLN A 119 20.01 24.27 4.96
N LEU A 120 21.08 23.77 5.57
CA LEU A 120 21.40 22.35 5.72
C LEU A 120 21.43 21.99 7.18
N CYS A 121 20.63 21.02 7.57
CA CYS A 121 20.54 20.52 8.93
C CYS A 121 20.64 19.00 8.93
N LYS A 122 21.14 18.43 10.02
CA LYS A 122 21.18 16.96 10.18
C LYS A 122 20.90 16.57 11.62
N THR A 123 20.34 15.39 11.76
CA THR A 123 20.23 14.67 13.02
C THR A 123 21.05 13.38 12.94
N LYS A 124 20.87 12.46 13.86
CA LYS A 124 21.56 11.16 13.82
C LYS A 124 21.25 10.35 12.56
N HIS A 125 19.99 10.35 12.11
CA HIS A 125 19.52 9.50 11.00
C HIS A 125 19.00 10.28 9.81
N THR A 126 18.95 11.61 9.89
CA THR A 126 18.33 12.44 8.86
C THR A 126 19.23 13.58 8.41
N PHE A 127 19.06 13.95 7.16
CA PHE A 127 19.62 15.13 6.55
C PHE A 127 18.50 15.95 5.90
N LEU A 128 18.44 17.23 6.19
CA LEU A 128 17.43 18.15 5.64
C LEU A 128 18.11 19.26 4.87
N GLU A 129 17.58 19.53 3.69
CA GLU A 129 17.94 20.66 2.86
C GLU A 129 16.72 21.55 2.66
N LEU A 130 16.76 22.79 3.10
CA LEU A 130 15.70 23.77 2.81
C LEU A 130 15.74 24.12 1.32
N LYS A 131 14.67 23.77 0.61
CA LYS A 131 14.53 24.03 -0.82
C LYS A 131 13.93 25.41 -1.11
N GLY A 132 13.27 26.01 -0.13
CA GLY A 132 12.59 27.28 -0.21
C GLY A 132 11.24 27.29 0.49
N PHE A 133 10.39 28.23 0.11
CA PHE A 133 9.09 28.46 0.73
C PHE A 133 7.98 28.34 -0.29
N THR A 134 6.87 27.73 0.09
CA THR A 134 5.66 27.59 -0.72
C THR A 134 4.56 28.54 -0.26
N THR A 135 3.59 28.81 -1.13
CA THR A 135 2.39 29.59 -0.81
C THR A 135 1.36 28.80 -0.01
N ARG A 136 1.42 27.46 -0.08
CA ARG A 136 0.49 26.53 0.59
C ARG A 136 1.28 25.41 1.26
N PRO A 137 0.74 24.81 2.33
CA PRO A 137 1.33 23.59 2.88
C PRO A 137 1.41 22.48 1.84
N LEU A 138 2.45 21.66 1.90
CA LEU A 138 2.62 20.53 1.01
C LEU A 138 1.50 19.51 1.23
N GLY A 139 0.74 19.20 0.17
CA GLY A 139 -0.35 18.24 0.15
C GLY A 139 0.00 16.96 -0.60
N LYS A 140 -0.78 15.90 -0.38
CA LYS A 140 -0.58 14.59 -1.05
C LYS A 140 -0.76 14.66 -2.57
N GLU A 141 -1.51 15.61 -3.07
CA GLU A 141 -1.72 15.90 -4.48
C GLU A 141 -0.46 16.35 -5.21
N SER A 142 0.53 16.83 -4.46
CA SER A 142 1.84 17.21 -5.03
C SER A 142 2.73 16.00 -5.34
N LEU A 143 2.45 14.83 -4.77
CA LEU A 143 3.22 13.61 -5.01
C LEU A 143 2.77 12.96 -6.31
N LEU A 144 3.65 12.89 -7.29
CA LEU A 144 3.39 12.19 -8.57
C LEU A 144 3.76 10.71 -8.49
N GLY A 145 4.83 10.37 -7.80
CA GLY A 145 5.28 8.98 -7.71
C GLY A 145 6.58 8.83 -6.92
N ASN A 146 7.20 7.67 -7.10
CA ASN A 146 8.48 7.37 -6.49
C ASN A 146 9.42 6.77 -7.53
N GLU A 147 10.67 7.18 -7.48
CA GLU A 147 11.78 6.53 -8.16
C GLU A 147 12.41 5.52 -7.21
N PHE A 148 12.64 4.31 -7.70
CA PHE A 148 13.26 3.23 -6.94
C PHE A 148 14.60 2.84 -7.55
N SER A 149 15.63 2.69 -6.69
CA SER A 149 16.87 2.02 -7.03
C SER A 149 17.03 0.82 -6.09
N ILE A 150 16.94 -0.39 -6.65
CA ILE A 150 16.87 -1.62 -5.88
C ILE A 150 18.02 -2.54 -6.30
N THR A 151 18.86 -2.91 -5.34
CA THR A 151 19.88 -3.96 -5.52
C THR A 151 19.26 -5.30 -5.16
N ILE A 152 19.35 -6.24 -6.07
CA ILE A 152 18.98 -7.64 -5.85
C ILE A 152 20.27 -8.42 -5.63
N TYR A 153 20.51 -8.86 -4.42
CA TYR A 153 21.67 -9.63 -4.01
C TYR A 153 21.46 -11.11 -4.32
N ASP A 154 22.52 -11.80 -4.69
CA ASP A 154 22.52 -13.26 -4.91
C ASP A 154 21.47 -13.69 -5.97
N ALA A 155 21.19 -12.82 -6.93
CA ALA A 155 20.30 -13.11 -8.04
C ALA A 155 20.96 -14.15 -8.98
N LYS A 156 20.14 -15.05 -9.52
CA LYS A 156 20.60 -15.95 -10.57
C LYS A 156 20.93 -15.13 -11.83
N HIS A 157 22.03 -15.46 -12.47
CA HIS A 157 22.38 -14.81 -13.74
C HIS A 157 21.31 -15.12 -14.78
N PHE A 158 20.74 -14.07 -15.38
CA PHE A 158 19.77 -14.24 -16.43
C PHE A 158 19.60 -12.96 -17.25
N GLU A 159 18.97 -13.08 -18.42
CA GLU A 159 18.86 -11.98 -19.36
C GLU A 159 17.69 -11.05 -19.04
N MET A 160 18.01 -9.83 -18.60
CA MET A 160 17.01 -8.80 -18.22
C MET A 160 16.30 -8.17 -19.42
N SER A 161 16.74 -8.43 -20.64
CA SER A 161 16.12 -7.89 -21.85
C SER A 161 14.67 -8.34 -22.02
N GLU A 162 14.36 -9.58 -21.63
CA GLU A 162 12.98 -10.11 -21.62
C GLU A 162 12.12 -9.41 -20.57
N PHE A 163 12.65 -9.21 -19.36
CA PHE A 163 11.92 -8.50 -18.31
C PHE A 163 11.57 -7.07 -18.74
N LYS A 164 12.49 -6.36 -19.39
CA LYS A 164 12.24 -5.01 -19.87
C LYS A 164 11.05 -4.94 -20.83
N LYS A 165 10.85 -5.97 -21.65
CA LYS A 165 9.71 -6.06 -22.57
C LYS A 165 8.37 -6.33 -21.84
N GLU A 166 8.43 -6.97 -20.69
CA GLU A 166 7.24 -7.39 -19.92
C GLU A 166 6.86 -6.40 -18.82
N VAL A 167 7.79 -5.51 -18.39
CA VAL A 167 7.57 -4.62 -17.24
C VAL A 167 6.39 -3.65 -17.42
N GLU A 168 6.06 -3.30 -18.65
CA GLU A 168 4.90 -2.44 -18.96
C GLU A 168 3.56 -3.18 -18.87
N LYS A 169 3.58 -4.51 -18.83
CA LYS A 169 2.39 -5.38 -18.80
C LYS A 169 2.08 -5.90 -17.40
N VAL A 170 2.77 -5.44 -16.39
CA VAL A 170 2.62 -5.95 -15.02
C VAL A 170 1.29 -5.52 -14.42
N ALA A 171 0.48 -6.49 -14.00
CA ALA A 171 -0.77 -6.22 -13.30
C ALA A 171 -0.51 -5.53 -11.95
N ASN A 172 -1.32 -4.53 -11.63
CA ASN A 172 -1.14 -3.67 -10.46
C ASN A 172 -1.70 -4.33 -9.18
N PHE A 173 -1.32 -5.58 -8.92
CA PHE A 173 -1.71 -6.30 -7.70
C PHE A 173 -1.25 -5.57 -6.43
N TYR A 174 -2.02 -5.70 -5.38
CA TYR A 174 -1.54 -5.40 -4.04
C TYR A 174 -0.62 -6.53 -3.57
N GLY A 175 0.62 -6.18 -3.19
CA GLY A 175 1.60 -7.14 -2.71
C GLY A 175 1.31 -7.65 -1.29
N LEU A 176 2.03 -8.69 -0.87
CA LEU A 176 1.84 -9.41 0.39
C LEU A 176 1.89 -8.53 1.65
N GLN A 177 2.65 -7.43 1.62
CA GLN A 177 2.74 -6.48 2.73
C GLN A 177 1.35 -5.89 3.11
N ARG A 178 0.44 -5.73 2.13
CA ARG A 178 -0.94 -5.27 2.37
C ARG A 178 -1.73 -6.24 3.24
N PHE A 179 -1.38 -7.50 3.21
CA PHE A 179 -2.09 -8.60 3.86
C PHE A 179 -1.43 -9.08 5.15
N GLY A 180 -0.31 -8.46 5.56
CA GLY A 180 0.46 -8.83 6.75
C GLY A 180 1.66 -9.73 6.45
N SER A 181 2.25 -9.57 5.26
CA SER A 181 3.46 -10.27 4.78
C SER A 181 3.37 -11.79 4.91
N GLU A 182 3.97 -12.39 5.92
CA GLU A 182 4.02 -13.84 6.11
C GLU A 182 2.72 -14.42 6.67
N ARG A 183 2.05 -13.70 7.58
CA ARG A 183 0.86 -14.20 8.27
C ARG A 183 -0.42 -14.12 7.43
N LEU A 184 -0.52 -13.16 6.51
CA LEU A 184 -1.66 -12.96 5.61
C LEU A 184 -3.05 -12.94 6.27
N VAL A 185 -3.14 -12.44 7.49
CA VAL A 185 -4.40 -12.41 8.27
C VAL A 185 -5.22 -11.14 8.06
N THR A 186 -4.58 -10.06 7.61
CA THR A 186 -5.14 -8.70 7.62
C THR A 186 -6.46 -8.58 6.86
N HIS A 187 -6.54 -9.18 5.66
CA HIS A 187 -7.76 -9.18 4.85
C HIS A 187 -8.85 -10.09 5.41
N LEU A 188 -8.48 -11.19 6.07
CA LEU A 188 -9.45 -12.08 6.73
C LEU A 188 -10.13 -11.35 7.89
N VAL A 189 -9.37 -10.61 8.69
CA VAL A 189 -9.91 -9.75 9.75
C VAL A 189 -10.82 -8.67 9.15
N GLY A 190 -10.38 -8.01 8.07
CA GLY A 190 -11.19 -7.01 7.36
C GLY A 190 -12.51 -7.58 6.84
N ARG A 191 -12.50 -8.80 6.30
CA ARG A 191 -13.70 -9.52 5.87
C ARG A 191 -14.68 -9.72 7.01
N GLU A 192 -14.20 -10.21 8.15
CA GLU A 192 -15.07 -10.46 9.31
C GLU A 192 -15.62 -9.15 9.90
N ILE A 193 -14.83 -8.07 9.90
CA ILE A 193 -15.30 -6.73 10.30
C ILE A 193 -16.43 -6.24 9.37
N VAL A 194 -16.25 -6.36 8.05
CA VAL A 194 -17.26 -5.97 7.04
C VAL A 194 -18.54 -6.80 7.22
N LYS A 195 -18.41 -8.08 7.58
CA LYS A 195 -19.55 -8.98 7.87
C LYS A 195 -20.14 -8.82 9.28
N ARG A 196 -19.66 -7.90 10.11
CA ARG A 196 -20.03 -7.68 11.52
C ARG A 196 -19.70 -8.85 12.44
N ASN A 197 -18.84 -9.75 12.06
CA ASN A 197 -18.37 -10.86 12.87
C ASN A 197 -17.20 -10.42 13.76
N PHE A 198 -17.41 -9.41 14.62
CA PHE A 198 -16.33 -8.78 15.40
C PHE A 198 -15.62 -9.76 16.33
N LYS A 199 -16.34 -10.73 16.90
CA LYS A 199 -15.75 -11.81 17.70
C LYS A 199 -14.76 -12.60 16.85
N LYS A 200 -15.17 -13.05 15.66
CA LYS A 200 -14.33 -13.80 14.74
C LYS A 200 -13.12 -12.99 14.25
N ALA A 201 -13.30 -11.69 14.01
CA ALA A 201 -12.21 -10.78 13.65
C ALA A 201 -11.13 -10.73 14.75
N ALA A 202 -11.54 -10.63 16.03
CA ALA A 202 -10.61 -10.66 17.16
C ALA A 202 -9.94 -12.03 17.33
N GLU A 203 -10.69 -13.13 17.19
CA GLU A 203 -10.16 -14.50 17.23
C GLU A 203 -9.08 -14.72 16.16
N LEU A 204 -9.31 -14.25 14.92
CA LEU A 204 -8.32 -14.34 13.84
C LEU A 204 -7.03 -13.59 14.18
N LEU A 205 -7.14 -12.40 14.78
CA LEU A 205 -5.95 -11.66 15.23
C LEU A 205 -5.16 -12.38 16.30
N LEU A 206 -5.82 -13.12 17.19
CA LEU A 206 -5.18 -13.82 18.29
C LEU A 206 -4.65 -15.20 17.90
N SER A 207 -5.34 -15.95 17.06
CA SER A 207 -5.09 -17.39 16.89
C SER A 207 -4.73 -17.84 15.47
N TYR A 208 -4.98 -17.02 14.42
CA TYR A 208 -4.68 -17.44 13.05
C TYR A 208 -3.18 -17.61 12.81
N THR A 209 -2.80 -18.73 12.21
CA THR A 209 -1.41 -19.06 11.86
C THR A 209 -1.32 -19.55 10.42
N THR A 210 -0.15 -19.36 9.82
CA THR A 210 0.21 -19.93 8.51
C THR A 210 1.49 -20.75 8.62
N GLU A 211 1.84 -21.47 7.57
CA GLU A 211 3.12 -22.18 7.51
C GLU A 211 4.34 -21.25 7.54
N TYR A 212 4.14 -19.99 7.21
CA TYR A 212 5.19 -18.95 7.15
C TYR A 212 5.45 -18.26 8.51
N ASP A 213 4.59 -18.46 9.52
CA ASP A 213 4.80 -17.92 10.86
C ASP A 213 5.97 -18.62 11.57
N SER A 214 6.70 -17.89 12.42
CA SER A 214 7.73 -18.48 13.27
C SER A 214 7.14 -19.49 14.27
N ALA A 215 7.94 -20.49 14.69
CA ALA A 215 7.50 -21.51 15.65
C ALA A 215 6.98 -20.87 16.94
N MET A 216 7.67 -19.87 17.48
CA MET A 216 7.30 -19.14 18.69
C MET A 216 5.94 -18.41 18.52
N SER A 217 5.74 -17.74 17.40
CA SER A 217 4.47 -17.07 17.12
C SER A 217 3.31 -18.05 16.99
N LYS A 218 3.55 -19.21 16.35
CA LYS A 218 2.57 -20.31 16.26
C LYS A 218 2.15 -20.83 17.62
N GLU A 219 3.13 -21.10 18.49
CA GLU A 219 2.88 -21.60 19.83
C GLU A 219 2.02 -20.64 20.65
N ILE A 220 2.36 -19.34 20.65
CA ILE A 220 1.60 -18.31 21.37
C ILE A 220 0.15 -18.26 20.85
N ARG A 221 -0.04 -18.27 19.53
CA ARG A 221 -1.36 -18.21 18.91
C ARG A 221 -2.18 -19.47 19.14
N GLN A 222 -1.55 -20.63 19.19
CA GLN A 222 -2.23 -21.88 19.58
C GLN A 222 -2.71 -21.83 21.04
N LYS A 223 -1.86 -21.35 21.97
CA LYS A 223 -2.25 -21.17 23.37
C LYS A 223 -3.37 -20.14 23.53
N SER A 224 -3.45 -19.14 22.65
CA SER A 224 -4.49 -18.10 22.70
C SER A 224 -5.87 -18.54 22.18
N LEU A 225 -6.01 -19.77 21.68
CA LEU A 225 -7.31 -20.37 21.39
C LEU A 225 -8.19 -20.52 22.64
N ASP A 226 -7.58 -20.72 23.81
CA ASP A 226 -8.29 -20.71 25.08
C ASP A 226 -8.10 -19.37 25.80
N PRO A 227 -9.18 -18.57 25.98
CA PRO A 227 -9.12 -17.30 26.69
C PRO A 227 -8.59 -17.37 28.14
N LYS A 228 -8.68 -18.53 28.80
CA LYS A 228 -8.11 -18.74 30.14
C LYS A 228 -6.60 -18.52 30.19
N ASN A 229 -5.92 -18.70 29.07
CA ASN A 229 -4.49 -18.52 28.94
C ASN A 229 -4.04 -17.06 28.78
N TYR A 230 -4.95 -16.12 28.46
CA TYR A 230 -4.58 -14.74 28.14
C TYR A 230 -3.73 -14.06 29.21
N ARG A 231 -4.09 -14.20 30.50
CA ARG A 231 -3.31 -13.62 31.60
C ARG A 231 -1.88 -14.13 31.67
N ASN A 232 -1.67 -15.41 31.35
CA ASN A 232 -0.34 -16.03 31.38
C ASN A 232 0.45 -15.64 30.12
N ILE A 233 -0.19 -15.60 28.95
CA ILE A 233 0.43 -15.18 27.69
C ILE A 233 0.91 -13.73 27.79
N LEU A 234 0.09 -12.82 28.33
CA LEU A 234 0.43 -11.40 28.48
C LEU A 234 1.73 -11.16 29.25
N LYS A 235 2.09 -12.03 30.21
CA LYS A 235 3.33 -11.91 30.99
C LYS A 235 4.59 -12.23 30.18
N GLN A 236 4.45 -12.98 29.07
CA GLN A 236 5.56 -13.54 28.31
C GLN A 236 5.50 -13.12 26.82
N LEU A 237 4.58 -12.18 26.46
CA LEU A 237 4.36 -11.82 25.08
C LEU A 237 5.60 -11.10 24.51
N PRO A 238 6.16 -11.54 23.38
CA PRO A 238 7.32 -10.91 22.76
C PRO A 238 7.04 -9.47 22.32
N LYS A 239 8.09 -8.64 22.32
CA LYS A 239 8.04 -7.32 21.69
C LYS A 239 7.64 -7.46 20.21
N GLY A 240 6.75 -6.59 19.75
CA GLY A 240 6.23 -6.61 18.38
C GLY A 240 4.89 -7.34 18.19
N MET A 241 4.34 -7.97 19.24
CA MET A 241 2.98 -8.52 19.25
C MET A 241 1.98 -7.56 19.93
N ASP A 242 2.06 -6.28 19.58
CA ASP A 242 1.30 -5.19 20.22
C ASP A 242 -0.21 -5.32 20.02
N ILE A 243 -0.65 -5.83 18.87
CA ILE A 243 -2.07 -6.05 18.57
C ILE A 243 -2.62 -7.17 19.45
N GLU A 244 -1.91 -8.28 19.54
CA GLU A 244 -2.26 -9.40 20.40
C GLU A 244 -2.31 -8.97 21.87
N TYR A 245 -1.32 -8.19 22.33
CA TYR A 245 -1.30 -7.62 23.67
C TYR A 245 -2.53 -6.79 23.97
N GLN A 246 -2.85 -5.82 23.09
CA GLN A 246 -3.99 -4.91 23.28
C GLN A 246 -5.33 -5.67 23.35
N LEU A 247 -5.50 -6.66 22.47
CA LEU A 247 -6.72 -7.47 22.42
C LEU A 247 -6.86 -8.37 23.66
N MET A 248 -5.82 -9.13 24.01
CA MET A 248 -5.85 -10.02 25.18
C MET A 248 -6.09 -9.23 26.46
N ASN A 249 -5.39 -8.09 26.61
CA ASN A 249 -5.58 -7.21 27.78
C ASN A 249 -7.00 -6.66 27.85
N ALA A 250 -7.59 -6.30 26.71
CA ALA A 250 -8.98 -5.85 26.66
C ALA A 250 -9.96 -6.97 27.09
N PHE A 251 -9.76 -8.20 26.62
CA PHE A 251 -10.60 -9.34 27.01
C PHE A 251 -10.43 -9.73 28.48
N VAL A 252 -9.19 -9.72 29.00
CA VAL A 252 -8.92 -9.96 30.42
C VAL A 252 -9.64 -8.95 31.33
N ASN A 253 -9.83 -7.72 30.84
CA ASN A 253 -10.59 -6.65 31.51
C ASN A 253 -12.10 -6.68 31.18
N GLY A 254 -12.62 -7.77 30.63
CA GLY A 254 -14.06 -7.97 30.41
C GLY A 254 -14.65 -7.17 29.26
N LYS A 255 -13.85 -6.66 28.32
CA LYS A 255 -14.38 -5.90 27.17
C LYS A 255 -15.01 -6.82 26.15
N GLU A 256 -16.14 -6.40 25.63
CA GLU A 256 -16.80 -7.03 24.48
C GLU A 256 -15.96 -6.90 23.20
N PRO A 257 -16.13 -7.78 22.19
CA PRO A 257 -15.30 -7.84 20.98
C PRO A 257 -15.12 -6.50 20.24
N ILE A 258 -16.18 -5.71 20.10
CA ILE A 258 -16.12 -4.39 19.46
C ILE A 258 -15.21 -3.45 20.27
N SER A 259 -15.38 -3.43 21.58
CA SER A 259 -14.58 -2.59 22.48
C SER A 259 -13.13 -3.06 22.56
N ALA A 260 -12.90 -4.37 22.48
CA ALA A 260 -11.55 -4.95 22.38
C ALA A 260 -10.86 -4.56 21.08
N LEU A 261 -11.54 -4.66 19.93
CA LEU A 261 -11.01 -4.19 18.65
C LEU A 261 -10.71 -2.68 18.65
N ARG A 262 -11.51 -1.86 19.34
CA ARG A 262 -11.24 -0.42 19.48
C ARG A 262 -10.02 -0.09 20.32
N SER A 263 -9.47 -1.02 21.09
CA SER A 263 -8.16 -0.82 21.76
C SER A 263 -7.00 -0.72 20.75
N ILE A 264 -7.15 -1.30 19.57
CA ILE A 264 -6.19 -1.18 18.47
C ILE A 264 -6.32 0.20 17.83
N SER A 265 -5.20 0.82 17.43
CA SER A 265 -5.20 2.13 16.81
C SER A 265 -6.11 2.17 15.56
N ILE A 266 -6.76 3.31 15.32
CA ILE A 266 -7.68 3.49 14.19
C ILE A 266 -7.01 3.25 12.83
N ASN A 267 -5.72 3.61 12.70
CA ASN A 267 -4.97 3.43 11.46
C ASN A 267 -4.78 1.94 11.13
N ILE A 268 -4.50 1.11 12.13
CA ILE A 268 -4.39 -0.34 11.96
C ILE A 268 -5.75 -0.95 11.66
N ARG A 269 -6.80 -0.53 12.37
CA ARG A 269 -8.17 -1.02 12.11
C ARG A 269 -8.65 -0.71 10.70
N ARG A 270 -8.37 0.48 10.19
CA ARG A 270 -8.65 0.87 8.78
C ARG A 270 -7.88 0.00 7.80
N LEU A 271 -6.64 -0.38 8.14
CA LEU A 271 -5.84 -1.24 7.28
C LEU A 271 -6.51 -2.60 7.04
N PHE A 272 -7.22 -3.16 8.02
CA PHE A 272 -7.95 -4.42 7.86
C PHE A 272 -9.01 -4.33 6.75
N VAL A 273 -9.86 -3.30 6.78
CA VAL A 273 -10.90 -3.11 5.75
C VAL A 273 -10.26 -2.85 4.39
N HIS A 274 -9.21 -2.02 4.33
CA HIS A 274 -8.47 -1.77 3.09
C HIS A 274 -7.81 -3.04 2.52
N ALA A 275 -7.33 -3.93 3.38
CA ALA A 275 -6.76 -5.21 2.94
C ALA A 275 -7.82 -6.14 2.33
N TYR A 276 -9.04 -6.15 2.89
CA TYR A 276 -10.13 -6.91 2.28
C TYR A 276 -10.55 -6.34 0.93
N GLN A 277 -10.62 -5.02 0.78
CA GLN A 277 -10.82 -4.39 -0.53
C GLN A 277 -9.71 -4.75 -1.52
N ALA A 278 -8.46 -4.77 -1.06
CA ALA A 278 -7.31 -5.16 -1.87
C ALA A 278 -7.37 -6.64 -2.30
N TYR A 279 -7.87 -7.53 -1.44
CA TYR A 279 -8.09 -8.93 -1.77
C TYR A 279 -9.13 -9.10 -2.89
N ILE A 280 -10.28 -8.42 -2.79
CA ILE A 280 -11.31 -8.42 -3.83
C ILE A 280 -10.73 -7.88 -5.16
N PHE A 281 -9.94 -6.81 -5.10
CA PHE A 281 -9.26 -6.23 -6.25
C PHE A 281 -8.29 -7.23 -6.90
N ASN A 282 -7.44 -7.89 -6.11
CA ASN A 282 -6.50 -8.89 -6.61
C ASN A 282 -7.24 -10.05 -7.30
N ARG A 283 -8.31 -10.54 -6.69
CA ARG A 283 -9.18 -11.57 -7.30
C ARG A 283 -9.81 -11.09 -8.59
N CYS A 284 -10.23 -9.82 -8.65
CA CYS A 284 -10.79 -9.25 -9.88
C CYS A 284 -9.76 -9.23 -11.02
N LEU A 285 -8.53 -8.79 -10.76
CA LEU A 285 -7.45 -8.82 -11.75
C LEU A 285 -7.12 -10.26 -12.17
N SER A 286 -6.99 -11.17 -11.20
CA SER A 286 -6.72 -12.60 -11.49
C SER A 286 -7.78 -13.20 -12.38
N ASN A 287 -9.07 -12.99 -12.09
CA ASN A 287 -10.16 -13.46 -12.92
C ASN A 287 -10.15 -12.84 -14.33
N ALA A 288 -9.86 -11.54 -14.43
CA ALA A 288 -9.76 -10.87 -15.73
C ALA A 288 -8.63 -11.48 -16.58
N ILE A 289 -7.46 -11.72 -15.99
CA ILE A 289 -6.32 -12.35 -16.68
C ILE A 289 -6.66 -13.77 -17.09
N ALA A 290 -7.25 -14.57 -16.20
CA ALA A 290 -7.64 -15.94 -16.47
C ALA A 290 -8.68 -16.03 -17.60
N ASN A 291 -9.57 -15.04 -17.72
CA ASN A 291 -10.54 -14.94 -18.81
C ASN A 291 -9.91 -14.44 -20.13
N GLY A 292 -8.62 -14.15 -20.17
CA GLY A 292 -7.92 -13.63 -21.35
C GLY A 292 -8.22 -12.16 -21.65
N GLU A 293 -8.68 -11.38 -20.66
CA GLU A 293 -8.98 -9.97 -20.82
C GLU A 293 -7.70 -9.16 -21.06
N ASN A 294 -7.76 -8.23 -22.01
CA ASN A 294 -6.65 -7.34 -22.29
C ASN A 294 -6.65 -6.18 -21.29
N LEU A 295 -5.69 -6.18 -20.35
CA LEU A 295 -5.57 -5.13 -19.34
C LEU A 295 -4.97 -3.83 -19.90
N LEU A 296 -4.30 -3.87 -21.06
CA LEU A 296 -3.68 -2.70 -21.70
C LEU A 296 -4.71 -1.85 -22.45
N ARG A 297 -5.79 -2.45 -22.91
CA ARG A 297 -6.81 -1.77 -23.74
C ARG A 297 -8.12 -1.66 -22.99
N SER A 298 -8.70 -0.48 -23.09
CA SER A 298 -10.05 -0.24 -22.60
C SER A 298 -11.07 -0.93 -23.51
N SER A 299 -12.10 -1.50 -22.93
CA SER A 299 -13.22 -2.15 -23.62
C SER A 299 -14.51 -1.38 -23.36
N LYS A 300 -15.52 -1.60 -24.22
CA LYS A 300 -16.83 -0.93 -24.08
C LYS A 300 -17.37 -1.06 -22.65
N ASN A 301 -17.78 0.07 -22.10
CA ASN A 301 -18.28 0.24 -20.73
C ASN A 301 -17.24 0.18 -19.62
N ASP A 302 -15.96 -0.04 -19.88
CA ASP A 302 -14.94 0.07 -18.85
C ASP A 302 -14.91 1.49 -18.25
N LEU A 303 -14.60 1.56 -16.96
CA LEU A 303 -14.17 2.80 -16.34
C LEU A 303 -12.68 2.99 -16.61
N CYS A 304 -12.28 4.20 -16.90
CA CYS A 304 -10.90 4.53 -17.28
C CYS A 304 -10.46 5.82 -16.63
N PHE A 305 -9.18 5.89 -16.24
CA PHE A 305 -8.54 7.16 -15.95
C PHE A 305 -8.15 7.87 -17.24
N GLU A 306 -8.35 9.16 -17.30
CA GLU A 306 -7.66 10.01 -18.26
C GLU A 306 -6.17 10.07 -17.90
N VAL A 307 -5.30 9.90 -18.89
CA VAL A 307 -3.84 10.02 -18.70
C VAL A 307 -3.43 11.43 -19.11
N GLU A 308 -3.20 12.30 -18.16
CA GLU A 308 -2.84 13.71 -18.38
C GLU A 308 -1.33 13.92 -18.54
N GLY A 309 -0.55 13.01 -17.99
CA GLY A 309 0.92 13.04 -18.03
C GLY A 309 1.53 11.70 -17.67
N PRO A 310 2.86 11.64 -17.58
CA PRO A 310 3.58 10.40 -17.32
C PRO A 310 3.12 9.64 -16.07
N LEU A 311 2.82 10.36 -15.02
CA LEU A 311 2.37 9.84 -13.73
C LEU A 311 1.09 10.54 -13.22
N THR A 312 0.45 11.34 -14.08
CA THR A 312 -0.72 12.14 -13.71
C THR A 312 -1.96 11.56 -14.34
N PHE A 313 -2.94 11.28 -13.50
CA PHE A 313 -4.22 10.71 -13.88
C PHE A 313 -5.34 11.69 -13.55
N GLY A 314 -6.14 12.01 -14.56
CA GLY A 314 -7.27 12.90 -14.46
C GLY A 314 -8.55 12.19 -14.02
N ARG A 315 -9.66 12.62 -14.58
CA ARG A 315 -10.99 12.15 -14.22
C ARG A 315 -11.24 10.70 -14.63
N ILE A 316 -12.16 10.06 -13.92
CA ILE A 316 -12.71 8.77 -14.33
C ILE A 316 -13.77 9.00 -15.40
N ARG A 317 -13.60 8.30 -16.54
CA ARG A 317 -14.58 8.28 -17.62
C ARG A 317 -14.98 6.86 -17.97
N LYS A 318 -16.18 6.72 -18.52
CA LYS A 318 -16.64 5.48 -19.12
C LYS A 318 -16.15 5.43 -20.57
N PHE A 319 -15.53 4.31 -20.94
CA PHE A 319 -15.07 4.10 -22.31
C PHE A 319 -16.26 3.84 -23.25
N ASN A 320 -16.34 4.65 -24.30
CA ASN A 320 -17.28 4.47 -25.42
C ASN A 320 -16.47 4.50 -26.72
N SER A 321 -16.67 3.52 -27.59
CA SER A 321 -15.91 3.29 -28.82
C SER A 321 -15.96 4.43 -29.88
N THR A 322 -16.76 5.44 -29.64
CA THR A 322 -16.94 6.61 -30.55
C THR A 322 -15.99 7.77 -30.28
N THR A 323 -15.21 7.74 -29.21
CA THR A 323 -14.25 8.79 -28.90
C THR A 323 -12.87 8.41 -29.44
N GLY A 324 -12.47 9.01 -30.57
CA GLY A 324 -11.13 8.81 -31.20
C GLY A 324 -9.93 9.31 -30.37
N GLN A 325 -9.99 9.20 -29.05
CA GLN A 325 -8.94 9.55 -28.09
C GLN A 325 -8.45 8.32 -27.29
N GLU A 326 -8.37 7.16 -27.91
CA GLU A 326 -8.02 5.89 -27.25
C GLU A 326 -6.63 5.89 -26.58
N THR A 327 -5.72 6.75 -26.99
CA THR A 327 -4.33 6.80 -26.50
C THR A 327 -4.15 7.44 -25.13
N ARG A 328 -5.19 8.07 -24.58
CA ARG A 328 -5.12 8.80 -23.30
C ARG A 328 -5.93 8.17 -22.16
N LEU A 329 -6.44 6.96 -22.34
CA LEU A 329 -7.25 6.27 -21.34
C LEU A 329 -6.56 5.00 -20.87
N THR A 330 -6.60 4.74 -19.56
CA THR A 330 -6.12 3.48 -18.97
C THR A 330 -7.23 2.85 -18.12
N PRO A 331 -7.43 1.52 -18.20
CA PRO A 331 -8.47 0.86 -17.42
C PRO A 331 -8.32 1.10 -15.92
N ALA A 332 -9.42 1.49 -15.28
CA ALA A 332 -9.55 1.74 -13.86
C ALA A 332 -10.55 0.74 -13.25
N LEU A 333 -10.13 0.01 -12.23
CA LEU A 333 -11.00 -0.86 -11.46
C LEU A 333 -11.59 -0.10 -10.30
N ARG A 334 -12.89 -0.25 -10.11
CA ARG A 334 -13.57 0.26 -8.93
C ARG A 334 -13.31 -0.69 -7.75
N LEU A 335 -12.79 -0.15 -6.66
CA LEU A 335 -12.60 -0.88 -5.41
C LEU A 335 -13.95 -1.12 -4.73
N ALA A 336 -14.14 -2.30 -4.14
CA ALA A 336 -15.30 -2.60 -3.32
C ALA A 336 -15.43 -1.59 -2.17
N GLY A 337 -16.65 -1.15 -1.88
CA GLY A 337 -16.93 -0.15 -0.87
C GLY A 337 -18.42 0.20 -0.88
N TYR A 338 -18.90 1.01 0.07
CA TYR A 338 -20.33 1.32 0.15
C TYR A 338 -20.85 2.16 -1.04
N SER A 339 -19.97 2.83 -1.79
CA SER A 339 -20.36 3.53 -3.02
C SER A 339 -20.23 2.67 -4.29
N PHE A 340 -19.87 1.38 -4.15
CA PHE A 340 -19.76 0.50 -5.31
C PHE A 340 -21.12 0.33 -5.98
N GLN A 341 -21.14 0.58 -7.29
CA GLN A 341 -22.30 0.34 -8.15
C GLN A 341 -21.89 -0.62 -9.25
N SER A 342 -22.63 -1.69 -9.41
CA SER A 342 -22.40 -2.64 -10.48
C SER A 342 -22.76 -1.99 -11.82
N GLY A 343 -21.76 -1.67 -12.62
CA GLY A 343 -21.90 -1.19 -13.99
C GLY A 343 -21.97 -2.34 -14.99
N LYS A 344 -21.83 -1.98 -16.29
CA LYS A 344 -21.76 -2.93 -17.41
C LYS A 344 -20.31 -3.20 -17.86
N GLY A 345 -19.32 -2.60 -17.21
CA GLY A 345 -17.91 -2.85 -17.47
C GLY A 345 -17.47 -4.22 -16.99
N ARG A 346 -16.52 -4.84 -17.70
CA ARG A 346 -16.04 -6.20 -17.40
C ARG A 346 -15.52 -6.34 -15.97
N PHE A 347 -14.73 -5.37 -15.48
CA PHE A 347 -14.18 -5.41 -14.13
C PHE A 347 -15.25 -5.24 -13.05
N GLU A 348 -16.27 -4.40 -13.30
CA GLU A 348 -17.38 -4.22 -12.37
C GLU A 348 -18.23 -5.49 -12.26
N LEU A 349 -18.44 -6.18 -13.37
CA LEU A 349 -19.16 -7.48 -13.39
C LEU A 349 -18.38 -8.57 -12.63
N ILE A 350 -17.05 -8.64 -12.85
CA ILE A 350 -16.18 -9.58 -12.13
C ILE A 350 -16.18 -9.25 -10.63
N THR A 351 -16.01 -7.98 -10.26
CA THR A 351 -16.01 -7.56 -8.85
C THR A 351 -17.33 -7.90 -8.17
N LYS A 352 -18.47 -7.67 -8.86
CA LYS A 352 -19.79 -8.05 -8.33
C LYS A 352 -19.88 -9.54 -8.07
N LYS A 353 -19.47 -10.36 -9.04
CA LYS A 353 -19.45 -11.84 -8.89
C LYS A 353 -18.62 -12.26 -7.67
N ILE A 354 -17.43 -11.68 -7.48
CA ILE A 354 -16.58 -11.97 -6.32
C ILE A 354 -17.26 -11.55 -5.00
N MET A 355 -17.91 -10.39 -4.97
CA MET A 355 -18.66 -9.97 -3.79
C MET A 355 -19.83 -10.90 -3.46
N ASP A 356 -20.52 -11.40 -4.49
CA ASP A 356 -21.60 -12.39 -4.32
C ASP A 356 -21.04 -13.73 -3.79
N GLU A 357 -19.89 -14.21 -4.30
CA GLU A 357 -19.20 -15.42 -3.79
C GLU A 357 -18.74 -15.25 -2.33
N GLU A 358 -18.27 -14.06 -1.98
CA GLU A 358 -17.88 -13.72 -0.61
C GLU A 358 -19.09 -13.45 0.32
N ASN A 359 -20.32 -13.46 -0.18
CA ASN A 359 -21.54 -13.11 0.53
C ASN A 359 -21.43 -11.73 1.20
N VAL A 360 -21.02 -10.73 0.43
CA VAL A 360 -20.95 -9.32 0.85
C VAL A 360 -21.58 -8.40 -0.18
N THR A 361 -22.19 -7.34 0.29
CA THR A 361 -22.82 -6.29 -0.51
C THR A 361 -22.09 -4.95 -0.34
N PRO A 362 -22.29 -3.97 -1.23
CA PRO A 362 -21.74 -2.63 -1.01
C PRO A 362 -22.12 -2.03 0.35
N ARG A 363 -23.36 -2.28 0.83
CA ARG A 363 -23.84 -1.76 2.11
C ARG A 363 -23.04 -2.26 3.31
N ASP A 364 -22.41 -3.44 3.20
CA ASP A 364 -21.63 -4.02 4.28
C ASP A 364 -20.35 -3.22 4.57
N PHE A 365 -19.86 -2.46 3.61
CA PHE A 365 -18.72 -1.56 3.80
C PHE A 365 -19.09 -0.25 4.54
N TYR A 366 -20.37 -0.02 4.81
CA TYR A 366 -20.84 1.01 5.75
C TYR A 366 -21.07 0.36 7.12
N ILE A 367 -20.08 0.43 8.00
CA ILE A 367 -20.01 -0.31 9.27
C ILE A 367 -20.59 0.57 10.38
N LYS A 368 -21.89 0.43 10.67
CA LYS A 368 -22.60 1.28 11.65
C LYS A 368 -21.97 1.23 13.04
N GLU A 369 -21.55 0.05 13.48
CA GLU A 369 -20.97 -0.20 14.80
C GLU A 369 -19.56 0.39 14.96
N MET A 370 -18.86 0.60 13.82
CA MET A 370 -17.52 1.19 13.75
C MET A 370 -17.44 2.12 12.54
N GLN A 371 -18.21 3.21 12.55
CA GLN A 371 -18.34 4.13 11.41
C GLN A 371 -16.99 4.67 10.91
N GLU A 372 -16.04 4.80 11.83
CA GLU A 372 -14.67 5.22 11.52
C GLU A 372 -13.92 4.27 10.57
N LEU A 373 -14.44 3.05 10.35
CA LEU A 373 -13.91 2.05 9.44
C LEU A 373 -14.70 1.94 8.14
N SER A 374 -15.83 2.64 8.04
CA SER A 374 -16.63 2.64 6.81
C SER A 374 -15.81 3.16 5.64
N ASN A 375 -15.91 2.48 4.50
CA ASN A 375 -15.11 2.81 3.34
C ASN A 375 -15.97 2.88 2.08
N GLN A 376 -15.92 4.03 1.41
CA GLN A 376 -16.67 4.25 0.17
C GLN A 376 -16.13 3.47 -1.03
N GLY A 377 -14.89 2.97 -0.96
CA GLY A 377 -14.17 2.45 -2.12
C GLY A 377 -13.34 3.52 -2.80
N GLY A 378 -13.09 3.34 -4.08
CA GLY A 378 -12.28 4.24 -4.89
C GLY A 378 -11.97 3.61 -6.24
N PHE A 379 -10.88 4.06 -6.87
CA PHE A 379 -10.43 3.52 -8.15
C PHE A 379 -8.93 3.23 -8.12
N ARG A 380 -8.53 2.19 -8.84
CA ARG A 380 -7.13 1.81 -9.01
C ARG A 380 -6.90 1.33 -10.43
N GLN A 381 -5.75 1.65 -11.00
CA GLN A 381 -5.36 1.19 -12.32
C GLN A 381 -5.20 -0.34 -12.36
N ALA A 382 -5.56 -0.94 -13.51
CA ALA A 382 -5.38 -2.36 -13.77
C ALA A 382 -3.90 -2.75 -13.87
N LEU A 383 -3.09 -1.86 -14.47
CA LEU A 383 -1.67 -2.09 -14.71
C LEU A 383 -0.80 -1.18 -13.86
N LEU A 384 0.37 -1.65 -13.51
CA LEU A 384 1.42 -0.86 -12.89
C LEU A 384 2.04 0.05 -13.96
N CYS A 385 2.04 1.36 -13.70
CA CYS A 385 2.79 2.29 -14.54
C CYS A 385 4.25 2.30 -14.08
N CYS A 386 5.09 1.53 -14.78
CA CYS A 386 6.55 1.54 -14.60
C CYS A 386 7.18 2.24 -15.79
N ARG A 387 7.96 3.29 -15.55
CA ARG A 387 8.65 4.08 -16.59
C ARG A 387 10.12 4.12 -16.31
N ASP A 388 10.89 4.39 -17.36
CA ASP A 388 12.35 4.59 -17.30
C ASP A 388 13.08 3.43 -16.59
N PHE A 389 12.56 2.20 -16.80
CA PHE A 389 13.16 1.01 -16.23
C PHE A 389 14.54 0.79 -16.83
N THR A 390 15.56 0.80 -15.96
CA THR A 390 16.94 0.48 -16.31
C THR A 390 17.49 -0.58 -15.37
N TYR A 391 18.46 -1.33 -15.82
CA TYR A 391 19.17 -2.29 -14.97
C TYR A 391 20.66 -2.29 -15.26
N LYS A 392 21.45 -2.67 -14.27
CA LYS A 392 22.88 -2.91 -14.38
C LYS A 392 23.19 -4.23 -13.68
N SER A 393 23.95 -5.11 -14.28
CA SER A 393 24.53 -6.27 -13.61
C SER A 393 25.96 -5.91 -13.19
N SER A 394 26.31 -6.21 -11.93
CA SER A 394 27.69 -6.22 -11.47
C SER A 394 28.05 -7.65 -11.14
N SER A 395 29.08 -8.19 -11.78
CA SER A 395 29.77 -9.36 -11.25
C SER A 395 30.45 -8.91 -9.96
N GLY A 396 30.01 -9.48 -8.82
CA GLY A 396 30.65 -9.29 -7.53
C GLY A 396 32.04 -9.89 -7.49
#